data_f39750e7272a714e2cebd0db6c5020a5
#
_entry.id   f39750e7272a714e2cebd0db6c5020a5
#
_cell.length_a   1.000
_cell.length_b   1.000
_cell.length_c   1.000
_cell.angle_alpha   90.00
_cell.angle_beta   90.00
_cell.angle_gamma   90.00
#
_symmetry.space_group_name_H-M   'P 1'
#
loop_
_entity.id
_entity.type
_entity.pdbx_description
1 polymer ?
#
loop_
_entity_poly.entity_id
_entity_poly.type
_entity_poly.pdbx_seq_one_letter_code
_entity_poly.pdbx_strand_id
1 'polypeptide(L)'
;MSFLIKDKNFYKVLFSIALPIAAQNFITFTVSLADSLMLGKVGEIALSGANLANQLFFILMIVTFGVTSAAMVFASQYWGKDDVFSMKRVITIMLRIAAVISVIASALAICIPETVMNWYSDDPAVIEAGAKYLRIIGWAYPFYSITNAMASVLRSAHIVKISIVIYLSSLIVNISLNWVLIFGNLGAPALGIEGAAIATAVARVVEFIILIIYLAFFEKKVHYTIKDFFVPVKDYVSAFVKTGAPVILNEAVWSIGTSVLSMIIGHISTEFVSANSIANIVWQAVWVVIAGMGNATSVVIGNAVGRGEEKSVILGKAKTIVLLSAAMGVLSAITLIIIRGPVINFYEVSEATKALAYDLIVSYAMIIVLQAMSMQYVVGIFRGGGDTKTAMLVDVLFLWTVAIPLGAFTGLVLGWAPPLVYIMLRSDELLKNVIGFFRLRSGKWIRDITVHPAE
;
A
#
# COMPACT_ATOMS: atom_id res chain seq x y z
N MET A 1 -20.72 20.22 22.81
CA MET A 1 -20.35 20.05 21.40
C MET A 1 -20.55 18.59 21.03
N SER A 2 -21.34 18.26 20.02
CA SER A 2 -21.57 16.89 19.61
C SER A 2 -20.25 16.26 19.19
N PHE A 3 -19.93 15.07 19.70
CA PHE A 3 -18.67 14.34 19.43
C PHE A 3 -18.51 13.98 17.95
N LEU A 4 -19.59 13.96 17.19
CA LEU A 4 -19.66 13.51 15.80
C LEU A 4 -20.11 14.64 14.89
N ILE A 5 -19.49 14.73 13.72
CA ILE A 5 -19.97 15.58 12.64
C ILE A 5 -21.29 15.01 12.12
N LYS A 6 -22.32 15.86 12.06
CA LYS A 6 -23.67 15.49 11.55
C LYS A 6 -23.83 15.77 10.05
N ASP A 7 -22.84 16.36 9.41
CA ASP A 7 -22.89 16.71 8.00
C ASP A 7 -22.87 15.45 7.12
N LYS A 8 -23.99 15.16 6.47
CA LYS A 8 -24.11 14.03 5.53
C LYS A 8 -23.15 14.11 4.36
N ASN A 9 -22.80 15.33 3.92
CA ASN A 9 -21.89 15.53 2.80
C ASN A 9 -20.46 15.06 3.14
N PHE A 10 -20.01 15.29 4.37
CA PHE A 10 -18.73 14.76 4.86
C PHE A 10 -18.65 13.24 4.70
N TYR A 11 -19.64 12.49 5.15
CA TYR A 11 -19.65 11.03 5.02
C TYR A 11 -19.71 10.59 3.55
N LYS A 12 -20.53 11.27 2.73
CA LYS A 12 -20.64 11.00 1.29
C LYS A 12 -19.28 11.16 0.60
N VAL A 13 -18.57 12.24 0.87
CA VAL A 13 -17.23 12.49 0.31
C VAL A 13 -16.24 11.45 0.79
N LEU A 14 -16.17 11.18 2.10
CA LEU A 14 -15.25 10.22 2.70
C LEU A 14 -15.42 8.83 2.07
N PHE A 15 -16.64 8.30 2.05
CA PHE A 15 -16.91 6.97 1.50
C PHE A 15 -16.82 6.92 -0.03
N SER A 16 -17.12 8.02 -0.74
CA SER A 16 -16.94 8.08 -2.20
C SER A 16 -15.47 7.97 -2.62
N ILE A 17 -14.52 8.24 -1.72
CA ILE A 17 -13.09 8.05 -1.93
C ILE A 17 -12.64 6.70 -1.37
N ALA A 18 -13.06 6.35 -0.14
CA ALA A 18 -12.60 5.14 0.54
C ALA A 18 -13.02 3.85 -0.17
N LEU A 19 -14.27 3.74 -0.61
CA LEU A 19 -14.78 2.53 -1.25
C LEU A 19 -14.08 2.21 -2.59
N PRO A 20 -13.87 3.17 -3.51
CA PRO A 20 -13.10 2.91 -4.71
C PRO A 20 -11.66 2.48 -4.44
N ILE A 21 -11.00 3.05 -3.43
CA ILE A 21 -9.63 2.65 -3.06
C ILE A 21 -9.63 1.23 -2.48
N ALA A 22 -10.59 0.90 -1.63
CA ALA A 22 -10.75 -0.46 -1.12
C ALA A 22 -11.01 -1.46 -2.26
N ALA A 23 -11.90 -1.14 -3.20
CA ALA A 23 -12.16 -1.96 -4.38
C ALA A 23 -10.89 -2.14 -5.23
N GLN A 24 -10.12 -1.08 -5.48
CA GLN A 24 -8.84 -1.13 -6.17
C GLN A 24 -7.86 -2.10 -5.50
N ASN A 25 -7.67 -1.96 -4.18
CA ASN A 25 -6.77 -2.82 -3.42
C ASN A 25 -7.24 -4.29 -3.45
N PHE A 26 -8.54 -4.52 -3.37
CA PHE A 26 -9.12 -5.86 -3.47
C PHE A 26 -8.90 -6.49 -4.85
N ILE A 27 -9.05 -5.70 -5.93
CA ILE A 27 -8.76 -6.16 -7.29
C ILE A 27 -7.28 -6.52 -7.41
N THR A 28 -6.37 -5.68 -6.92
CA THR A 28 -4.92 -5.94 -6.94
C THR A 28 -4.56 -7.22 -6.17
N PHE A 29 -5.16 -7.43 -5.00
CA PHE A 29 -5.01 -8.67 -4.24
C PHE A 29 -5.49 -9.89 -5.04
N THR A 30 -6.64 -9.79 -5.70
CA THR A 30 -7.20 -10.86 -6.53
C THR A 30 -6.29 -11.21 -7.71
N VAL A 31 -5.69 -10.21 -8.38
CA VAL A 31 -4.70 -10.44 -9.46
C VAL A 31 -3.53 -11.26 -8.94
N SER A 32 -2.92 -10.82 -7.82
CA SER A 32 -1.77 -11.51 -7.24
C SER A 32 -2.08 -12.95 -6.82
N LEU A 33 -3.29 -13.17 -6.28
CA LEU A 33 -3.75 -14.50 -5.90
C LEU A 33 -3.94 -15.39 -7.15
N ALA A 34 -4.57 -14.85 -8.20
CA ALA A 34 -4.79 -15.58 -9.45
C ALA A 34 -3.46 -15.96 -10.11
N ASP A 35 -2.50 -15.02 -10.20
CA ASP A 35 -1.16 -15.28 -10.73
C ASP A 35 -0.46 -16.44 -9.98
N SER A 36 -0.49 -16.38 -8.64
CA SER A 36 0.13 -17.41 -7.80
C SER A 36 -0.52 -18.78 -7.96
N LEU A 37 -1.85 -18.83 -8.04
CA LEU A 37 -2.58 -20.08 -8.24
C LEU A 37 -2.34 -20.68 -9.65
N MET A 38 -2.25 -19.84 -10.66
CA MET A 38 -2.02 -20.31 -12.04
C MET A 38 -0.57 -20.77 -12.23
N LEU A 39 0.42 -20.05 -11.68
CA LEU A 39 1.82 -20.45 -11.70
C LEU A 39 2.09 -21.70 -10.85
N GLY A 40 1.38 -21.86 -9.73
CA GLY A 40 1.46 -23.09 -8.92
C GLY A 40 1.09 -24.37 -9.69
N LYS A 41 0.21 -24.27 -10.71
CA LYS A 41 -0.12 -25.40 -11.59
C LYS A 41 0.98 -25.69 -12.62
N VAL A 42 1.86 -24.75 -12.93
CA VAL A 42 3.01 -24.96 -13.83
C VAL A 42 4.11 -25.74 -13.13
N GLY A 43 4.33 -25.49 -11.84
CA GLY A 43 5.30 -26.18 -11.00
C GLY A 43 6.00 -25.29 -9.99
N GLU A 44 6.69 -25.92 -9.06
CA GLU A 44 7.35 -25.22 -7.93
C GLU A 44 8.45 -24.27 -8.35
N ILE A 45 9.25 -24.62 -9.38
CA ILE A 45 10.32 -23.77 -9.89
C ILE A 45 9.75 -22.48 -10.49
N ALA A 46 8.68 -22.58 -11.29
CA ALA A 46 8.04 -21.41 -11.89
C ALA A 46 7.42 -20.48 -10.84
N LEU A 47 6.73 -21.06 -9.85
CA LEU A 47 6.13 -20.31 -8.76
C LEU A 47 7.20 -19.61 -7.89
N SER A 48 8.26 -20.34 -7.51
CA SER A 48 9.35 -19.80 -6.71
C SER A 48 10.12 -18.71 -7.45
N GLY A 49 10.45 -18.95 -8.74
CA GLY A 49 11.13 -17.98 -9.60
C GLY A 49 10.34 -16.67 -9.73
N ALA A 50 9.03 -16.75 -10.00
CA ALA A 50 8.17 -15.57 -10.08
C ALA A 50 8.04 -14.84 -8.73
N ASN A 51 7.87 -15.57 -7.62
CA ASN A 51 7.75 -14.97 -6.29
C ASN A 51 9.03 -14.22 -5.88
N LEU A 52 10.21 -14.79 -6.13
CA LEU A 52 11.47 -14.14 -5.84
C LEU A 52 11.73 -12.96 -6.78
N ALA A 53 11.42 -13.09 -8.07
CA ALA A 53 11.49 -11.99 -9.01
C ALA A 53 10.60 -10.80 -8.62
N ASN A 54 9.41 -11.07 -8.07
CA ASN A 54 8.49 -10.05 -7.58
C ASN A 54 9.00 -9.29 -6.33
N GLN A 55 10.08 -9.70 -5.67
CA GLN A 55 10.68 -8.92 -4.59
C GLN A 55 11.26 -7.57 -5.10
N LEU A 56 11.85 -7.55 -6.30
CA LEU A 56 12.28 -6.29 -6.92
C LEU A 56 11.09 -5.37 -7.21
N PHE A 57 9.99 -5.93 -7.71
CA PHE A 57 8.75 -5.17 -7.91
C PHE A 57 8.17 -4.65 -6.59
N PHE A 58 8.23 -5.43 -5.52
CA PHE A 58 7.77 -5.02 -4.20
C PHE A 58 8.56 -3.82 -3.66
N ILE A 59 9.88 -3.81 -3.83
CA ILE A 59 10.74 -2.67 -3.48
C ILE A 59 10.31 -1.43 -4.29
N LEU A 60 10.15 -1.57 -5.61
CA LEU A 60 9.66 -0.49 -6.47
C LEU A 60 8.30 0.05 -6.00
N MET A 61 7.39 -0.84 -5.65
CA MET A 61 6.05 -0.50 -5.16
C MET A 61 6.10 0.33 -3.87
N ILE A 62 6.92 -0.07 -2.89
CA ILE A 62 7.05 0.65 -1.60
C ILE A 62 7.64 2.04 -1.83
N VAL A 63 8.72 2.15 -2.62
CA VAL A 63 9.35 3.45 -2.88
C VAL A 63 8.40 4.36 -3.66
N THR A 64 7.71 3.83 -4.67
CA THR A 64 6.69 4.58 -5.42
C THR A 64 5.55 5.02 -4.50
N PHE A 65 5.09 4.16 -3.59
CA PHE A 65 4.05 4.50 -2.61
C PHE A 65 4.50 5.64 -1.67
N GLY A 66 5.74 5.61 -1.20
CA GLY A 66 6.30 6.69 -0.39
C GLY A 66 6.29 8.05 -1.11
N VAL A 67 6.74 8.06 -2.38
CA VAL A 67 6.76 9.26 -3.21
C VAL A 67 5.33 9.76 -3.51
N THR A 68 4.42 8.87 -3.84
CA THR A 68 3.01 9.24 -4.13
C THR A 68 2.28 9.70 -2.87
N SER A 69 2.53 9.08 -1.72
CA SER A 69 1.97 9.50 -0.44
C SER A 69 2.44 10.91 -0.06
N ALA A 70 3.74 11.19 -0.25
CA ALA A 70 4.28 12.53 -0.06
C ALA A 70 3.60 13.58 -0.97
N ALA A 71 3.47 13.27 -2.26
CA ALA A 71 2.80 14.16 -3.21
C ALA A 71 1.32 14.38 -2.88
N MET A 72 0.63 13.33 -2.39
CA MET A 72 -0.79 13.40 -2.03
C MET A 72 -1.04 14.36 -0.86
N VAL A 73 -0.10 14.50 0.09
CA VAL A 73 -0.21 15.48 1.18
C VAL A 73 -0.29 16.91 0.62
N PHE A 74 0.59 17.27 -0.31
CA PHE A 74 0.57 18.58 -0.98
C PHE A 74 -0.63 18.74 -1.89
N ALA A 75 -0.86 17.76 -2.76
CA ALA A 75 -1.91 17.81 -3.77
C ALA A 75 -3.30 17.98 -3.13
N SER A 76 -3.57 17.32 -1.98
CA SER A 76 -4.84 17.51 -1.28
C SER A 76 -4.98 18.89 -0.66
N GLN A 77 -3.92 19.49 -0.13
CA GLN A 77 -3.98 20.86 0.39
C GLN A 77 -4.09 21.91 -0.72
N TYR A 78 -3.34 21.78 -1.83
CA TYR A 78 -3.48 22.66 -2.99
C TYR A 78 -4.87 22.55 -3.62
N TRP A 79 -5.41 21.33 -3.73
CA TRP A 79 -6.78 21.14 -4.20
C TRP A 79 -7.81 21.81 -3.28
N GLY A 80 -7.58 21.76 -1.97
CA GLY A 80 -8.42 22.47 -1.01
C GLY A 80 -8.42 23.99 -1.18
N LYS A 81 -7.31 24.56 -1.68
CA LYS A 81 -7.14 25.99 -1.98
C LYS A 81 -7.59 26.38 -3.39
N ASP A 82 -8.08 25.44 -4.20
CA ASP A 82 -8.33 25.61 -5.64
C ASP A 82 -7.08 26.01 -6.45
N ASP A 83 -5.87 25.77 -5.90
CA ASP A 83 -4.59 26.05 -6.54
C ASP A 83 -4.13 24.84 -7.39
N VAL A 84 -4.78 24.67 -8.54
CA VAL A 84 -4.47 23.61 -9.50
C VAL A 84 -3.08 23.80 -10.12
N PHE A 85 -2.60 25.06 -10.22
CA PHE A 85 -1.29 25.35 -10.78
C PHE A 85 -0.18 24.75 -9.92
N SER A 86 -0.13 25.03 -8.62
CA SER A 86 0.85 24.48 -7.69
C SER A 86 0.70 22.96 -7.53
N MET A 87 -0.55 22.46 -7.54
CA MET A 87 -0.83 21.03 -7.56
C MET A 87 -0.13 20.32 -8.73
N LYS A 88 -0.20 20.88 -9.96
CA LYS A 88 0.49 20.33 -11.14
C LYS A 88 2.01 20.29 -10.98
N ARG A 89 2.62 21.27 -10.29
CA ARG A 89 4.07 21.27 -10.02
C ARG A 89 4.47 20.11 -9.12
N VAL A 90 3.69 19.85 -8.08
CA VAL A 90 3.91 18.70 -7.20
C VAL A 90 3.71 17.37 -7.94
N ILE A 91 2.68 17.26 -8.77
CA ILE A 91 2.47 16.10 -9.65
C ILE A 91 3.69 15.87 -10.54
N THR A 92 4.24 16.93 -11.11
CA THR A 92 5.44 16.86 -11.98
C THR A 92 6.66 16.35 -11.21
N ILE A 93 6.91 16.83 -9.99
CA ILE A 93 8.00 16.32 -9.14
C ILE A 93 7.81 14.82 -8.88
N MET A 94 6.62 14.43 -8.45
CA MET A 94 6.27 13.03 -8.16
C MET A 94 6.50 12.13 -9.39
N LEU A 95 5.98 12.52 -10.55
CA LEU A 95 6.11 11.72 -11.78
C LEU A 95 7.55 11.61 -12.25
N ARG A 96 8.36 12.67 -12.14
CA ARG A 96 9.80 12.61 -12.48
C ARG A 96 10.54 11.65 -11.57
N ILE A 97 10.29 11.70 -10.25
CA ILE A 97 10.91 10.79 -9.30
C ILE A 97 10.45 9.35 -9.57
N ALA A 98 9.16 9.11 -9.77
CA ALA A 98 8.60 7.80 -10.09
C ALA A 98 9.19 7.23 -11.40
N ALA A 99 9.32 8.07 -12.43
CA ALA A 99 9.95 7.68 -13.70
C ALA A 99 11.41 7.28 -13.52
N VAL A 100 12.20 8.08 -12.80
CA VAL A 100 13.63 7.76 -12.56
C VAL A 100 13.76 6.44 -11.79
N ILE A 101 13.02 6.27 -10.70
CA ILE A 101 13.10 5.05 -9.88
C ILE A 101 12.66 3.82 -10.68
N SER A 102 11.58 3.94 -11.46
CA SER A 102 11.07 2.83 -12.27
C SER A 102 12.01 2.46 -13.41
N VAL A 103 12.68 3.43 -14.05
CA VAL A 103 13.70 3.18 -15.06
C VAL A 103 14.92 2.47 -14.46
N ILE A 104 15.36 2.86 -13.26
CA ILE A 104 16.44 2.16 -12.55
C ILE A 104 16.04 0.70 -12.26
N ALA A 105 14.85 0.48 -11.68
CA ALA A 105 14.35 -0.87 -11.41
C ALA A 105 14.20 -1.69 -12.70
N SER A 106 13.72 -1.08 -13.78
CA SER A 106 13.64 -1.68 -15.11
C SER A 106 15.01 -2.09 -15.64
N ALA A 107 16.00 -1.22 -15.54
CA ALA A 107 17.37 -1.52 -15.95
C ALA A 107 17.98 -2.69 -15.16
N LEU A 108 17.77 -2.74 -13.84
CA LEU A 108 18.19 -3.88 -13.02
C LEU A 108 17.51 -5.18 -13.46
N ALA A 109 16.21 -5.15 -13.70
CA ALA A 109 15.42 -6.33 -14.11
C ALA A 109 15.82 -6.84 -15.50
N ILE A 110 16.17 -5.95 -16.44
CA ILE A 110 16.43 -6.31 -17.84
C ILE A 110 17.91 -6.62 -18.07
N CYS A 111 18.82 -5.78 -17.52
CA CYS A 111 20.25 -5.86 -17.85
C CYS A 111 21.01 -6.88 -17.01
N ILE A 112 20.60 -7.08 -15.74
CA ILE A 112 21.30 -7.95 -14.78
C ILE A 112 20.34 -8.86 -13.98
N PRO A 113 19.34 -9.51 -14.64
CA PRO A 113 18.31 -10.27 -13.94
C PRO A 113 18.88 -11.45 -13.13
N GLU A 114 19.91 -12.15 -13.66
CA GLU A 114 20.57 -13.25 -12.95
C GLU A 114 21.24 -12.76 -11.66
N THR A 115 21.90 -11.60 -11.70
CA THR A 115 22.52 -11.00 -10.50
C THR A 115 21.47 -10.66 -9.46
N VAL A 116 20.33 -10.12 -9.90
CA VAL A 116 19.20 -9.81 -9.00
C VAL A 116 18.64 -11.09 -8.39
N MET A 117 18.47 -12.14 -9.17
CA MET A 117 17.97 -13.43 -8.67
C MET A 117 18.95 -14.10 -7.71
N ASN A 118 20.27 -13.99 -7.95
CA ASN A 118 21.31 -14.51 -7.06
C ASN A 118 21.30 -13.85 -5.66
N TRP A 119 20.68 -12.69 -5.49
CA TRP A 119 20.49 -12.10 -4.16
C TRP A 119 19.44 -12.85 -3.31
N TYR A 120 18.61 -13.68 -3.94
CA TYR A 120 17.47 -14.32 -3.29
C TYR A 120 17.51 -15.85 -3.30
N SER A 121 18.30 -16.47 -4.21
CA SER A 121 18.38 -17.94 -4.34
C SER A 121 19.73 -18.39 -4.83
N ASP A 122 20.14 -19.59 -4.39
CA ASP A 122 21.34 -20.31 -4.90
C ASP A 122 20.95 -21.43 -5.89
N ASP A 123 19.63 -21.70 -6.07
CA ASP A 123 19.14 -22.74 -6.98
C ASP A 123 19.19 -22.24 -8.44
N PRO A 124 20.03 -22.84 -9.32
CA PRO A 124 20.18 -22.43 -10.70
C PRO A 124 18.87 -22.46 -11.50
N ALA A 125 17.97 -23.42 -11.23
CA ALA A 125 16.72 -23.56 -11.95
C ALA A 125 15.74 -22.42 -11.58
N VAL A 126 15.69 -22.04 -10.31
CA VAL A 126 14.89 -20.92 -9.81
C VAL A 126 15.44 -19.59 -10.32
N ILE A 127 16.79 -19.44 -10.34
CA ILE A 127 17.45 -18.23 -10.87
C ILE A 127 17.13 -18.06 -12.35
N GLU A 128 17.26 -19.11 -13.17
CA GLU A 128 16.96 -19.06 -14.61
C GLU A 128 15.49 -18.70 -14.86
N ALA A 129 14.55 -19.36 -14.15
CA ALA A 129 13.13 -19.10 -14.29
C ALA A 129 12.78 -17.64 -13.88
N GLY A 130 13.29 -17.17 -12.75
CA GLY A 130 13.07 -15.80 -12.29
C GLY A 130 13.72 -14.74 -13.17
N ALA A 131 14.91 -15.02 -13.75
CA ALA A 131 15.59 -14.13 -14.68
C ALA A 131 14.79 -13.96 -15.98
N LYS A 132 14.21 -15.04 -16.53
CA LYS A 132 13.30 -14.97 -17.69
C LYS A 132 12.09 -14.10 -17.37
N TYR A 133 11.50 -14.27 -16.20
CA TYR A 133 10.39 -13.45 -15.74
C TYR A 133 10.76 -11.97 -15.63
N LEU A 134 11.89 -11.65 -14.97
CA LEU A 134 12.37 -10.28 -14.78
C LEU A 134 12.65 -9.54 -16.08
N ARG A 135 13.26 -10.19 -17.06
CA ARG A 135 13.54 -9.58 -18.37
C ARG A 135 12.29 -9.10 -19.09
N ILE A 136 11.19 -9.81 -18.91
CA ILE A 136 9.90 -9.46 -19.53
C ILE A 136 9.18 -8.40 -18.71
N ILE A 137 8.98 -8.65 -17.40
CA ILE A 137 8.20 -7.76 -16.55
C ILE A 137 8.88 -6.40 -16.33
N GLY A 138 10.20 -6.35 -16.39
CA GLY A 138 10.98 -5.13 -16.24
C GLY A 138 10.54 -4.00 -17.17
N TRP A 139 10.10 -4.30 -18.39
CA TRP A 139 9.57 -3.31 -19.33
C TRP A 139 8.27 -2.66 -18.85
N ALA A 140 7.54 -3.32 -17.96
CA ALA A 140 6.26 -2.83 -17.45
C ALA A 140 6.41 -1.88 -16.23
N TYR A 141 7.56 -1.83 -15.56
CA TYR A 141 7.75 -1.05 -14.35
C TYR A 141 7.51 0.45 -14.51
N PRO A 142 7.98 1.13 -15.59
CA PRO A 142 7.66 2.54 -15.79
C PRO A 142 6.17 2.79 -15.98
N PHE A 143 5.47 1.94 -16.74
CA PHE A 143 4.03 2.07 -16.95
C PHE A 143 3.26 1.94 -15.64
N TYR A 144 3.59 0.91 -14.84
CA TYR A 144 3.00 0.73 -13.52
C TYR A 144 3.22 1.95 -12.62
N SER A 145 4.47 2.42 -12.49
CA SER A 145 4.81 3.49 -11.55
C SER A 145 4.11 4.80 -11.91
N ILE A 146 4.09 5.17 -13.18
CA ILE A 146 3.40 6.39 -13.65
C ILE A 146 1.89 6.28 -13.47
N THR A 147 1.30 5.13 -13.81
CA THR A 147 -0.15 4.90 -13.68
C THR A 147 -0.57 4.96 -12.20
N ASN A 148 0.14 4.24 -11.32
CA ASN A 148 -0.16 4.22 -9.90
C ASN A 148 0.04 5.60 -9.24
N ALA A 149 1.10 6.31 -9.60
CA ALA A 149 1.39 7.64 -9.12
C ALA A 149 0.28 8.64 -9.52
N MET A 150 -0.08 8.68 -10.79
CA MET A 150 -1.13 9.59 -11.29
C MET A 150 -2.50 9.23 -10.69
N ALA A 151 -2.88 7.95 -10.70
CA ALA A 151 -4.14 7.50 -10.10
C ALA A 151 -4.23 7.88 -8.62
N SER A 152 -3.12 7.82 -7.88
CA SER A 152 -3.06 8.20 -6.47
C SER A 152 -3.31 9.70 -6.26
N VAL A 153 -2.69 10.55 -7.04
CA VAL A 153 -2.85 12.01 -6.90
C VAL A 153 -4.22 12.48 -7.39
N LEU A 154 -4.78 11.89 -8.43
CA LEU A 154 -6.12 12.23 -8.90
C LEU A 154 -7.19 12.05 -7.80
N ARG A 155 -6.95 11.16 -6.83
CA ARG A 155 -7.82 11.01 -5.65
C ARG A 155 -7.91 12.28 -4.80
N SER A 156 -6.84 13.08 -4.76
CA SER A 156 -6.84 14.39 -4.05
C SER A 156 -7.87 15.36 -4.62
N ALA A 157 -8.15 15.25 -5.92
CA ALA A 157 -9.18 16.02 -6.63
C ALA A 157 -10.54 15.29 -6.69
N HIS A 158 -10.75 14.28 -5.86
CA HIS A 158 -11.94 13.42 -5.82
C HIS A 158 -12.22 12.69 -7.15
N ILE A 159 -11.16 12.40 -7.92
CA ILE A 159 -11.24 11.65 -9.16
C ILE A 159 -10.84 10.21 -8.85
N VAL A 160 -11.81 9.37 -8.48
CA VAL A 160 -11.57 8.00 -7.99
C VAL A 160 -12.11 6.91 -8.92
N LYS A 161 -13.13 7.23 -9.74
CA LYS A 161 -13.80 6.23 -10.60
C LYS A 161 -12.85 5.62 -11.64
N ILE A 162 -11.95 6.43 -12.18
CA ILE A 162 -11.00 5.95 -13.19
C ILE A 162 -10.08 4.85 -12.64
N SER A 163 -9.68 4.92 -11.38
CA SER A 163 -8.86 3.88 -10.76
C SER A 163 -9.56 2.51 -10.81
N ILE A 164 -10.88 2.46 -10.55
CA ILE A 164 -11.63 1.20 -10.64
C ILE A 164 -11.60 0.65 -12.07
N VAL A 165 -11.81 1.51 -13.08
CA VAL A 165 -11.78 1.11 -14.50
C VAL A 165 -10.40 0.57 -14.88
N ILE A 166 -9.32 1.27 -14.50
CA ILE A 166 -7.94 0.86 -14.75
C ILE A 166 -7.68 -0.54 -14.18
N TYR A 167 -7.91 -0.73 -12.87
CA TYR A 167 -7.56 -1.98 -12.20
C TYR A 167 -8.49 -3.14 -12.56
N LEU A 168 -9.78 -2.89 -12.83
CA LEU A 168 -10.70 -3.92 -13.30
C LEU A 168 -10.32 -4.38 -14.72
N SER A 169 -9.94 -3.47 -15.60
CA SER A 169 -9.45 -3.82 -16.94
C SER A 169 -8.17 -4.64 -16.85
N SER A 170 -7.25 -4.26 -15.94
CA SER A 170 -6.04 -5.01 -15.65
C SER A 170 -6.33 -6.44 -15.20
N LEU A 171 -7.26 -6.62 -14.26
CA LEU A 171 -7.69 -7.94 -13.78
C LEU A 171 -8.17 -8.83 -14.92
N ILE A 172 -9.07 -8.30 -15.76
CA ILE A 172 -9.64 -9.04 -16.88
C ILE A 172 -8.56 -9.43 -17.88
N VAL A 173 -7.71 -8.47 -18.29
CA VAL A 173 -6.63 -8.70 -19.25
C VAL A 173 -5.61 -9.69 -18.69
N ASN A 174 -5.16 -9.50 -17.45
CA ASN A 174 -4.17 -10.36 -16.81
C ASN A 174 -4.68 -11.82 -16.71
N ILE A 175 -5.86 -12.05 -16.14
CA ILE A 175 -6.40 -13.42 -15.98
C ILE A 175 -6.62 -14.08 -17.34
N SER A 176 -7.17 -13.35 -18.34
CA SER A 176 -7.42 -13.88 -19.66
C SER A 176 -6.13 -14.27 -20.36
N LEU A 177 -5.12 -13.39 -20.34
CA LEU A 177 -3.83 -13.67 -20.95
C LEU A 177 -3.04 -14.74 -20.19
N ASN A 178 -3.11 -14.78 -18.88
CA ASN A 178 -2.55 -15.88 -18.09
C ASN A 178 -3.12 -17.23 -18.52
N TRP A 179 -4.44 -17.31 -18.65
CA TRP A 179 -5.09 -18.55 -19.08
C TRP A 179 -4.66 -18.98 -20.50
N VAL A 180 -4.46 -18.02 -21.39
CA VAL A 180 -4.01 -18.30 -22.76
C VAL A 180 -2.53 -18.65 -22.80
N LEU A 181 -1.67 -17.83 -22.20
CA LEU A 181 -0.21 -17.90 -22.40
C LEU A 181 0.49 -18.86 -21.43
N ILE A 182 0.00 -19.02 -20.20
CA ILE A 182 0.60 -19.98 -19.26
C ILE A 182 0.31 -21.41 -19.74
N PHE A 183 -0.93 -21.69 -20.12
CA PHE A 183 -1.39 -23.04 -20.41
C PHE A 183 -1.45 -23.40 -21.91
N GLY A 184 -1.21 -22.43 -22.81
CA GLY A 184 -1.25 -22.67 -24.25
C GLY A 184 -2.66 -22.85 -24.83
N ASN A 185 -3.67 -22.25 -24.21
CA ASN A 185 -5.03 -22.32 -24.69
C ASN A 185 -5.25 -21.51 -25.98
N LEU A 186 -6.31 -21.76 -26.69
CA LEU A 186 -6.69 -21.11 -27.98
C LEU A 186 -5.61 -21.21 -29.07
N GLY A 187 -4.75 -22.24 -29.03
CA GLY A 187 -3.70 -22.46 -30.01
C GLY A 187 -2.43 -21.64 -29.77
N ALA A 188 -2.32 -20.91 -28.68
CA ALA A 188 -1.10 -20.24 -28.25
C ALA A 188 -0.07 -21.26 -27.72
N PRO A 189 1.25 -20.97 -27.79
CA PRO A 189 2.25 -21.82 -27.13
C PRO A 189 2.11 -21.71 -25.60
N ALA A 190 2.31 -22.84 -24.89
CA ALA A 190 2.36 -22.87 -23.44
C ALA A 190 3.70 -22.32 -22.97
N LEU A 191 3.73 -21.05 -22.56
CA LEU A 191 4.93 -20.31 -22.17
C LEU A 191 5.24 -20.39 -20.66
N GLY A 192 4.33 -20.97 -19.85
CA GLY A 192 4.54 -21.11 -18.42
C GLY A 192 4.83 -19.77 -17.71
N ILE A 193 6.00 -19.65 -17.05
CA ILE A 193 6.39 -18.45 -16.31
C ILE A 193 6.57 -17.20 -17.20
N GLU A 194 7.07 -17.37 -18.42
CA GLU A 194 7.20 -16.28 -19.39
C GLU A 194 5.82 -15.78 -19.83
N GLY A 195 4.85 -16.69 -19.99
CA GLY A 195 3.47 -16.36 -20.27
C GLY A 195 2.83 -15.49 -19.18
N ALA A 196 3.09 -15.79 -17.91
CA ALA A 196 2.65 -14.97 -16.78
C ALA A 196 3.29 -13.56 -16.78
N ALA A 197 4.59 -13.48 -17.08
CA ALA A 197 5.30 -12.21 -17.18
C ALA A 197 4.73 -11.33 -18.32
N ILE A 198 4.48 -11.92 -19.50
CA ILE A 198 3.87 -11.21 -20.65
C ILE A 198 2.47 -10.73 -20.29
N ALA A 199 1.62 -11.59 -19.71
CA ALA A 199 0.26 -11.24 -19.33
C ALA A 199 0.22 -10.05 -18.37
N THR A 200 1.08 -10.07 -17.36
CA THR A 200 1.22 -8.98 -16.40
C THR A 200 1.78 -7.72 -17.05
N ALA A 201 2.80 -7.83 -17.90
CA ALA A 201 3.34 -6.67 -18.61
C ALA A 201 2.30 -6.01 -19.53
N VAL A 202 1.55 -6.79 -20.31
CA VAL A 202 0.47 -6.28 -21.16
C VAL A 202 -0.62 -5.62 -20.32
N ALA A 203 -1.02 -6.22 -19.20
CA ALA A 203 -2.00 -5.61 -18.29
C ALA A 203 -1.54 -4.23 -17.79
N ARG A 204 -0.26 -4.04 -17.42
CA ARG A 204 0.31 -2.74 -17.02
C ARG A 204 0.32 -1.72 -18.16
N VAL A 205 0.61 -2.15 -19.38
CA VAL A 205 0.52 -1.26 -20.56
C VAL A 205 -0.94 -0.84 -20.83
N VAL A 206 -1.88 -1.75 -20.71
CA VAL A 206 -3.32 -1.44 -20.85
C VAL A 206 -3.77 -0.42 -19.78
N GLU A 207 -3.37 -0.62 -18.52
CA GLU A 207 -3.62 0.36 -17.45
C GLU A 207 -3.12 1.77 -17.82
N PHE A 208 -1.88 1.83 -18.32
CA PHE A 208 -1.27 3.09 -18.74
C PHE A 208 -2.01 3.74 -19.92
N ILE A 209 -2.37 2.96 -20.93
CA ILE A 209 -3.13 3.45 -22.09
C ILE A 209 -4.48 4.02 -21.64
N ILE A 210 -5.22 3.31 -20.77
CA ILE A 210 -6.50 3.79 -20.23
C ILE A 210 -6.31 5.10 -19.48
N LEU A 211 -5.25 5.21 -18.65
CA LEU A 211 -4.93 6.45 -17.94
C LEU A 211 -4.67 7.60 -18.92
N ILE A 212 -3.84 7.39 -19.96
CA ILE A 212 -3.51 8.45 -20.95
C ILE A 212 -4.76 8.90 -21.70
N ILE A 213 -5.59 7.96 -22.16
CA ILE A 213 -6.85 8.27 -22.83
C ILE A 213 -7.76 9.10 -21.88
N TYR A 214 -7.84 8.70 -20.62
CA TYR A 214 -8.64 9.43 -19.65
C TYR A 214 -8.12 10.85 -19.43
N LEU A 215 -6.81 11.03 -19.25
CA LEU A 215 -6.19 12.35 -19.04
C LEU A 215 -6.34 13.24 -20.26
N ALA A 216 -6.27 12.68 -21.47
CA ALA A 216 -6.33 13.45 -22.71
C ALA A 216 -7.75 13.93 -23.06
N PHE A 217 -8.79 13.11 -22.81
CA PHE A 217 -10.12 13.33 -23.33
C PHE A 217 -11.21 13.58 -22.26
N PHE A 218 -11.04 13.05 -21.04
CA PHE A 218 -12.12 13.02 -20.04
C PHE A 218 -11.80 13.85 -18.79
N GLU A 219 -10.50 13.97 -18.42
CA GLU A 219 -10.10 14.68 -17.22
C GLU A 219 -10.08 16.20 -17.48
N LYS A 220 -10.93 16.94 -16.76
CA LYS A 220 -11.09 18.40 -16.92
C LYS A 220 -10.83 19.20 -15.65
N LYS A 221 -10.65 18.53 -14.50
CA LYS A 221 -10.52 19.21 -13.22
C LYS A 221 -9.08 19.66 -12.95
N VAL A 222 -8.13 18.74 -13.10
CA VAL A 222 -6.70 19.00 -12.94
C VAL A 222 -6.09 19.43 -14.27
N HIS A 223 -6.58 18.84 -15.36
CA HIS A 223 -6.15 19.10 -16.74
C HIS A 223 -4.62 19.03 -16.89
N TYR A 224 -4.05 17.89 -16.40
CA TYR A 224 -2.62 17.65 -16.49
C TYR A 224 -2.25 17.18 -17.90
N THR A 225 -1.32 17.88 -18.53
CA THR A 225 -0.88 17.61 -19.91
C THR A 225 0.60 17.19 -19.93
N ILE A 226 1.03 16.60 -21.06
CA ILE A 226 2.45 16.24 -21.26
C ILE A 226 3.38 17.46 -21.16
N LYS A 227 2.89 18.66 -21.49
CA LYS A 227 3.66 19.90 -21.36
C LYS A 227 3.96 20.23 -19.90
N ASP A 228 3.04 19.93 -18.99
CA ASP A 228 3.21 20.17 -17.55
C ASP A 228 4.37 19.31 -16.98
N PHE A 229 4.70 18.16 -17.60
CA PHE A 229 5.83 17.33 -17.19
C PHE A 229 7.19 18.02 -17.37
N PHE A 230 7.34 18.91 -18.36
CA PHE A 230 8.62 19.57 -18.67
C PHE A 230 8.77 20.95 -18.03
N VAL A 231 7.78 21.43 -17.30
CA VAL A 231 7.83 22.75 -16.69
C VAL A 231 8.81 22.79 -15.50
N PRO A 232 9.51 23.93 -15.27
CA PRO A 232 10.35 24.12 -14.09
C PRO A 232 9.58 23.97 -12.78
N VAL A 233 10.18 23.26 -11.82
CA VAL A 233 9.57 22.94 -10.50
C VAL A 233 10.49 23.32 -9.32
N LYS A 234 11.58 24.07 -9.59
CA LYS A 234 12.66 24.33 -8.63
C LYS A 234 12.14 24.88 -7.30
N ASP A 235 11.18 25.78 -7.34
CA ASP A 235 10.65 26.45 -6.14
C ASP A 235 9.87 25.51 -5.21
N TYR A 236 9.34 24.42 -5.77
CA TYR A 236 8.57 23.42 -5.03
C TYR A 236 9.42 22.26 -4.48
N VAL A 237 10.62 22.03 -5.05
CA VAL A 237 11.46 20.87 -4.70
C VAL A 237 11.88 20.89 -3.23
N SER A 238 12.31 22.05 -2.72
CA SER A 238 12.76 22.16 -1.33
C SER A 238 11.66 21.83 -0.33
N ALA A 239 10.45 22.36 -0.55
CA ALA A 239 9.29 22.06 0.28
C ALA A 239 8.88 20.59 0.17
N PHE A 240 8.87 20.05 -1.07
CA PHE A 240 8.56 18.64 -1.33
C PHE A 240 9.52 17.71 -0.60
N VAL A 241 10.82 17.96 -0.67
CA VAL A 241 11.84 17.16 0.04
C VAL A 241 11.67 17.27 1.55
N LYS A 242 11.51 18.49 2.08
CA LYS A 242 11.39 18.72 3.54
C LYS A 242 10.18 17.99 4.16
N THR A 243 9.06 17.92 3.44
CA THR A 243 7.82 17.30 3.93
C THR A 243 7.69 15.86 3.46
N GLY A 244 8.17 15.54 2.27
CA GLY A 244 8.05 14.23 1.65
C GLY A 244 9.12 13.23 2.11
N ALA A 245 10.36 13.68 2.37
CA ALA A 245 11.41 12.76 2.82
C ALA A 245 11.03 11.98 4.10
N PRO A 246 10.40 12.58 5.12
CA PRO A 246 9.90 11.82 6.26
C PRO A 246 8.89 10.74 5.87
N VAL A 247 8.03 10.99 4.87
CA VAL A 247 7.04 10.01 4.40
C VAL A 247 7.72 8.84 3.68
N ILE A 248 8.66 9.14 2.77
CA ILE A 248 9.40 8.11 2.02
C ILE A 248 10.25 7.26 2.97
N LEU A 249 10.98 7.90 3.88
CA LEU A 249 11.78 7.21 4.90
C LEU A 249 10.90 6.35 5.82
N ASN A 250 9.71 6.83 6.18
CA ASN A 250 8.77 6.06 6.99
C ASN A 250 8.42 4.72 6.30
N GLU A 251 8.05 4.75 5.02
CA GLU A 251 7.70 3.53 4.29
C GLU A 251 8.90 2.56 4.19
N ALA A 252 10.10 3.07 3.90
CA ALA A 252 11.30 2.26 3.82
C ALA A 252 11.67 1.60 5.15
N VAL A 253 11.73 2.37 6.24
CA VAL A 253 12.11 1.86 7.57
C VAL A 253 11.03 0.96 8.16
N TRP A 254 9.75 1.26 7.90
CA TRP A 254 8.63 0.39 8.27
C TRP A 254 8.70 -0.96 7.54
N SER A 255 9.00 -0.95 6.25
CA SER A 255 9.15 -2.19 5.45
C SER A 255 10.30 -3.06 5.97
N ILE A 256 11.45 -2.47 6.30
CA ILE A 256 12.57 -3.19 6.91
C ILE A 256 12.13 -3.77 8.26
N GLY A 257 11.43 -2.98 9.08
CA GLY A 257 10.93 -3.42 10.38
C GLY A 257 10.01 -4.63 10.27
N THR A 258 9.06 -4.63 9.32
CA THR A 258 8.17 -5.78 9.10
C THR A 258 8.92 -7.02 8.62
N SER A 259 10.01 -6.86 7.86
CA SER A 259 10.90 -7.96 7.49
C SER A 259 11.60 -8.56 8.72
N VAL A 260 12.05 -7.71 9.65
CA VAL A 260 12.64 -8.17 10.93
C VAL A 260 11.61 -8.92 11.77
N LEU A 261 10.34 -8.47 11.81
CA LEU A 261 9.28 -9.22 12.50
C LEU A 261 9.10 -10.62 11.91
N SER A 262 9.11 -10.75 10.58
CA SER A 262 9.01 -12.03 9.89
C SER A 262 10.23 -12.92 10.17
N MET A 263 11.42 -12.32 10.27
CA MET A 263 12.64 -13.04 10.65
C MET A 263 12.55 -13.60 12.07
N ILE A 264 12.06 -12.83 13.04
CA ILE A 264 11.85 -13.31 14.42
C ILE A 264 10.90 -14.50 14.43
N ILE A 265 9.76 -14.41 13.73
CA ILE A 265 8.80 -15.51 13.59
C ILE A 265 9.48 -16.76 13.01
N GLY A 266 10.32 -16.57 11.97
CA GLY A 266 11.07 -17.65 11.33
C GLY A 266 12.04 -18.40 12.22
N HIS A 267 12.64 -17.71 13.20
CA HIS A 267 13.57 -18.33 14.17
C HIS A 267 12.87 -19.03 15.34
N ILE A 268 11.55 -18.87 15.50
CA ILE A 268 10.82 -19.51 16.60
C ILE A 268 10.41 -20.94 16.21
N SER A 269 9.65 -21.11 15.12
CA SER A 269 9.32 -22.44 14.59
C SER A 269 8.73 -22.38 13.17
N THR A 270 8.87 -23.50 12.45
CA THR A 270 8.29 -23.66 11.10
C THR A 270 6.76 -23.65 11.14
N GLU A 271 6.16 -24.22 12.17
CA GLU A 271 4.71 -24.21 12.37
C GLU A 271 4.19 -22.79 12.56
N PHE A 272 4.95 -21.94 13.29
CA PHE A 272 4.58 -20.53 13.45
C PHE A 272 4.63 -19.78 12.11
N VAL A 273 5.64 -20.00 11.28
CA VAL A 273 5.72 -19.41 9.93
C VAL A 273 4.52 -19.83 9.08
N SER A 274 4.20 -21.12 9.07
CA SER A 274 3.09 -21.65 8.27
C SER A 274 1.73 -21.12 8.75
N ALA A 275 1.49 -21.15 10.05
CA ALA A 275 0.27 -20.63 10.66
C ALA A 275 0.12 -19.10 10.45
N ASN A 276 1.23 -18.35 10.58
CA ASN A 276 1.28 -16.90 10.33
C ASN A 276 1.01 -16.57 8.87
N SER A 277 1.47 -17.38 7.93
CA SER A 277 1.20 -17.19 6.50
C SER A 277 -0.29 -17.33 6.19
N ILE A 278 -0.96 -18.34 6.76
CA ILE A 278 -2.41 -18.53 6.63
C ILE A 278 -3.16 -17.33 7.25
N ALA A 279 -2.80 -16.93 8.47
CA ALA A 279 -3.41 -15.79 9.15
C ALA A 279 -3.23 -14.47 8.38
N ASN A 280 -2.06 -14.27 7.75
CA ASN A 280 -1.75 -13.09 6.96
C ASN A 280 -2.65 -12.94 5.72
N ILE A 281 -2.96 -14.05 5.03
CA ILE A 281 -3.88 -14.01 3.88
C ILE A 281 -5.27 -13.54 4.32
N VAL A 282 -5.77 -14.03 5.43
CA VAL A 282 -7.06 -13.61 5.99
C VAL A 282 -7.02 -12.13 6.41
N TRP A 283 -5.93 -11.70 7.05
CA TRP A 283 -5.71 -10.32 7.45
C TRP A 283 -5.66 -9.37 6.23
N GLN A 284 -4.97 -9.74 5.15
CA GLN A 284 -4.90 -8.92 3.93
C GLN A 284 -6.28 -8.62 3.35
N ALA A 285 -7.20 -9.59 3.38
CA ALA A 285 -8.56 -9.42 2.87
C ALA A 285 -9.35 -8.32 3.60
N VAL A 286 -9.15 -8.15 4.92
CA VAL A 286 -9.81 -7.09 5.70
C VAL A 286 -9.00 -5.78 5.72
N TRP A 287 -7.66 -5.86 5.63
CA TRP A 287 -6.76 -4.71 5.59
C TRP A 287 -7.05 -3.75 4.43
N VAL A 288 -7.48 -4.29 3.29
CA VAL A 288 -7.87 -3.53 2.09
C VAL A 288 -8.83 -2.38 2.41
N VAL A 289 -9.82 -2.61 3.28
CA VAL A 289 -10.83 -1.61 3.65
C VAL A 289 -10.22 -0.55 4.57
N ILE A 290 -9.41 -0.97 5.53
CA ILE A 290 -8.72 -0.08 6.49
C ILE A 290 -7.76 0.86 5.75
N ALA A 291 -6.96 0.32 4.83
CA ALA A 291 -6.04 1.09 4.01
C ALA A 291 -6.78 2.08 3.08
N GLY A 292 -7.90 1.66 2.50
CA GLY A 292 -8.77 2.53 1.71
C GLY A 292 -9.26 3.73 2.51
N MET A 293 -9.70 3.51 3.74
CA MET A 293 -10.15 4.56 4.65
C MET A 293 -9.00 5.49 5.06
N GLY A 294 -7.79 4.97 5.33
CA GLY A 294 -6.61 5.79 5.68
C GLY A 294 -6.23 6.76 4.56
N ASN A 295 -6.18 6.28 3.33
CA ASN A 295 -5.92 7.13 2.17
C ASN A 295 -7.01 8.18 1.92
N ALA A 296 -8.29 7.80 2.05
CA ALA A 296 -9.41 8.73 1.94
C ALA A 296 -9.37 9.82 3.03
N THR A 297 -9.00 9.43 4.25
CA THR A 297 -8.80 10.37 5.36
C THR A 297 -7.75 11.42 5.04
N SER A 298 -6.60 11.00 4.50
CA SER A 298 -5.52 11.93 4.11
C SER A 298 -6.01 12.98 3.12
N VAL A 299 -6.82 12.57 2.14
CA VAL A 299 -7.42 13.49 1.16
C VAL A 299 -8.41 14.45 1.82
N VAL A 300 -9.36 13.93 2.60
CA VAL A 300 -10.42 14.75 3.21
C VAL A 300 -9.84 15.75 4.22
N ILE A 301 -8.88 15.32 5.04
CA ILE A 301 -8.19 16.21 6.00
C ILE A 301 -7.31 17.21 5.28
N GLY A 302 -6.53 16.78 4.30
CA GLY A 302 -5.69 17.69 3.51
C GLY A 302 -6.51 18.78 2.79
N ASN A 303 -7.62 18.41 2.16
CA ASN A 303 -8.54 19.36 1.55
C ASN A 303 -9.14 20.35 2.57
N ALA A 304 -9.48 19.87 3.79
CA ALA A 304 -10.01 20.73 4.83
C ALA A 304 -8.97 21.73 5.34
N VAL A 305 -7.72 21.30 5.51
CA VAL A 305 -6.59 22.15 5.89
C VAL A 305 -6.32 23.18 4.76
N GLY A 306 -6.28 22.71 3.51
CA GLY A 306 -6.07 23.59 2.34
C GLY A 306 -7.14 24.66 2.21
N ARG A 307 -8.43 24.34 2.46
CA ARG A 307 -9.52 25.33 2.47
C ARG A 307 -9.44 26.34 3.63
N GLY A 308 -8.53 26.15 4.58
CA GLY A 308 -8.45 27.01 5.75
C GLY A 308 -9.65 26.83 6.69
N GLU A 309 -10.28 25.65 6.70
CA GLU A 309 -11.41 25.39 7.61
C GLU A 309 -11.01 25.65 9.07
N GLU A 310 -11.97 26.04 9.90
CA GLU A 310 -11.73 26.29 11.31
C GLU A 310 -11.14 25.03 12.01
N LYS A 311 -10.13 25.20 12.85
CA LYS A 311 -9.48 24.08 13.56
C LYS A 311 -10.43 23.20 14.33
N SER A 312 -11.49 23.78 14.90
CA SER A 312 -12.57 23.08 15.60
C SER A 312 -13.29 22.08 14.69
N VAL A 313 -13.55 22.47 13.43
CA VAL A 313 -14.22 21.65 12.41
C VAL A 313 -13.30 20.53 11.96
N ILE A 314 -12.01 20.84 11.65
CA ILE A 314 -11.02 19.85 11.26
C ILE A 314 -10.83 18.79 12.36
N LEU A 315 -10.74 19.23 13.64
CA LEU A 315 -10.65 18.32 14.78
C LEU A 315 -11.91 17.45 14.93
N GLY A 316 -13.09 18.01 14.67
CA GLY A 316 -14.34 17.26 14.66
C GLY A 316 -14.34 16.16 13.58
N LYS A 317 -13.91 16.49 12.35
CA LYS A 317 -13.75 15.53 11.26
C LYS A 317 -12.80 14.40 11.65
N ALA A 318 -11.62 14.75 12.17
CA ALA A 318 -10.61 13.79 12.55
C ALA A 318 -11.09 12.84 13.68
N LYS A 319 -11.74 13.36 14.72
CA LYS A 319 -12.35 12.52 15.79
C LYS A 319 -13.41 11.57 15.26
N THR A 320 -14.27 12.06 14.37
CA THR A 320 -15.32 11.23 13.74
C THR A 320 -14.69 10.09 12.92
N ILE A 321 -13.64 10.37 12.18
CA ILE A 321 -12.91 9.38 11.37
C ILE A 321 -12.28 8.30 12.27
N VAL A 322 -11.64 8.68 13.37
CA VAL A 322 -11.04 7.71 14.30
C VAL A 322 -12.11 6.80 14.90
N LEU A 323 -13.28 7.33 15.27
CA LEU A 323 -14.37 6.52 15.80
C LEU A 323 -14.94 5.57 14.74
N LEU A 324 -15.12 6.04 13.51
CA LEU A 324 -15.52 5.18 12.38
C LEU A 324 -14.51 4.06 12.14
N SER A 325 -13.22 4.37 12.25
CA SER A 325 -12.16 3.39 12.06
C SER A 325 -12.10 2.36 13.19
N ALA A 326 -12.39 2.76 14.42
CA ALA A 326 -12.57 1.82 15.53
C ALA A 326 -13.72 0.85 15.25
N ALA A 327 -14.86 1.35 14.78
CA ALA A 327 -15.99 0.51 14.38
C ALA A 327 -15.65 -0.42 13.21
N MET A 328 -14.93 0.09 12.19
CA MET A 328 -14.43 -0.73 11.09
C MET A 328 -13.45 -1.80 11.57
N GLY A 329 -12.56 -1.46 12.49
CA GLY A 329 -11.63 -2.41 13.12
C GLY A 329 -12.36 -3.55 13.83
N VAL A 330 -13.42 -3.22 14.59
CA VAL A 330 -14.26 -4.23 15.24
C VAL A 330 -14.97 -5.12 14.22
N LEU A 331 -15.54 -4.53 13.16
CA LEU A 331 -16.15 -5.32 12.06
C LEU A 331 -15.12 -6.22 11.38
N SER A 332 -13.92 -5.72 11.14
CA SER A 332 -12.80 -6.50 10.60
C SER A 332 -12.42 -7.65 11.52
N ALA A 333 -12.32 -7.42 12.83
CA ALA A 333 -12.04 -8.44 13.82
C ALA A 333 -13.11 -9.55 13.82
N ILE A 334 -14.39 -9.17 13.79
CA ILE A 334 -15.50 -10.11 13.68
C ILE A 334 -15.41 -10.92 12.39
N THR A 335 -15.11 -10.25 11.26
CA THR A 335 -14.94 -10.94 9.96
C THR A 335 -13.81 -11.95 10.01
N LEU A 336 -12.62 -11.60 10.57
CA LEU A 336 -11.50 -12.52 10.77
C LEU A 336 -11.93 -13.78 11.53
N ILE A 337 -12.66 -13.62 12.64
CA ILE A 337 -13.12 -14.73 13.46
C ILE A 337 -14.14 -15.63 12.72
N ILE A 338 -15.04 -15.03 11.94
CA ILE A 338 -16.06 -15.80 11.18
C ILE A 338 -15.41 -16.62 10.06
N ILE A 339 -14.51 -16.01 9.28
CA ILE A 339 -13.94 -16.64 8.09
C ILE A 339 -12.76 -17.57 8.39
N ARG A 340 -12.20 -17.57 9.61
CA ARG A 340 -11.02 -18.37 9.98
C ARG A 340 -11.20 -19.85 9.70
N GLY A 341 -12.35 -20.42 10.07
CA GLY A 341 -12.63 -21.85 9.91
C GLY A 341 -12.60 -22.31 8.44
N PRO A 342 -13.44 -21.75 7.56
CA PRO A 342 -13.40 -22.05 6.13
C PRO A 342 -12.03 -21.88 5.49
N VAL A 343 -11.28 -20.81 5.85
CA VAL A 343 -9.96 -20.56 5.25
C VAL A 343 -8.93 -21.57 5.75
N ILE A 344 -8.82 -21.80 7.06
CA ILE A 344 -7.83 -22.75 7.61
C ILE A 344 -8.04 -24.16 7.07
N ASN A 345 -9.30 -24.61 6.98
CA ASN A 345 -9.63 -25.94 6.50
C ASN A 345 -9.36 -26.14 5.00
N PHE A 346 -9.18 -25.05 4.23
CA PHE A 346 -8.79 -25.14 2.83
C PHE A 346 -7.32 -25.56 2.65
N TYR A 347 -6.48 -25.38 3.69
CA TYR A 347 -5.06 -25.74 3.63
C TYR A 347 -4.80 -27.16 4.12
N GLU A 348 -4.01 -27.90 3.35
CA GLU A 348 -3.51 -29.23 3.72
C GLU A 348 -2.23 -29.11 4.55
N VAL A 349 -2.38 -28.77 5.83
CA VAL A 349 -1.28 -28.65 6.79
C VAL A 349 -1.58 -29.50 8.02
N SER A 350 -0.57 -29.71 8.87
CA SER A 350 -0.73 -30.50 10.10
C SER A 350 -1.81 -29.93 11.02
N GLU A 351 -2.47 -30.77 11.82
CA GLU A 351 -3.49 -30.34 12.77
C GLU A 351 -2.91 -29.37 13.83
N ALA A 352 -1.63 -29.52 14.19
CA ALA A 352 -0.93 -28.58 15.07
C ALA A 352 -0.82 -27.19 14.43
N THR A 353 -0.47 -27.10 13.13
CA THR A 353 -0.41 -25.84 12.39
C THR A 353 -1.80 -25.22 12.25
N LYS A 354 -2.84 -26.03 12.01
CA LYS A 354 -4.23 -25.52 11.97
C LYS A 354 -4.65 -24.94 13.30
N ALA A 355 -4.44 -25.68 14.41
CA ALA A 355 -4.76 -25.19 15.75
C ALA A 355 -4.03 -23.86 16.05
N LEU A 356 -2.74 -23.78 15.73
CA LEU A 356 -1.97 -22.56 15.89
C LEU A 356 -2.50 -21.40 15.02
N ALA A 357 -2.93 -21.66 13.78
CA ALA A 357 -3.53 -20.66 12.93
C ALA A 357 -4.86 -20.14 13.48
N TYR A 358 -5.68 -21.00 14.10
CA TYR A 358 -6.91 -20.58 14.80
C TYR A 358 -6.61 -19.59 15.93
N ASP A 359 -5.60 -19.85 16.75
CA ASP A 359 -5.22 -18.97 17.86
C ASP A 359 -4.54 -17.68 17.37
N LEU A 360 -3.71 -17.77 16.34
CA LEU A 360 -3.09 -16.59 15.73
C LEU A 360 -4.12 -15.63 15.14
N ILE A 361 -5.15 -16.13 14.46
CA ILE A 361 -6.20 -15.26 13.90
C ILE A 361 -6.95 -14.52 15.03
N VAL A 362 -7.07 -15.10 16.22
CA VAL A 362 -7.60 -14.37 17.38
C VAL A 362 -6.67 -13.22 17.77
N SER A 363 -5.36 -13.44 17.80
CA SER A 363 -4.37 -12.38 18.06
C SER A 363 -4.42 -11.27 16.99
N TYR A 364 -4.55 -11.65 15.71
CA TYR A 364 -4.76 -10.70 14.61
C TYR A 364 -6.06 -9.90 14.80
N ALA A 365 -7.15 -10.54 15.21
CA ALA A 365 -8.43 -9.88 15.45
C ALA A 365 -8.38 -8.88 16.62
N MET A 366 -7.60 -9.16 17.66
CA MET A 366 -7.37 -8.20 18.75
C MET A 366 -6.58 -6.98 18.28
N ILE A 367 -5.55 -7.19 17.49
CA ILE A 367 -4.64 -6.13 17.05
C ILE A 367 -5.25 -5.27 15.94
N ILE A 368 -6.08 -5.83 15.05
CA ILE A 368 -6.59 -5.10 13.87
C ILE A 368 -7.44 -3.89 14.25
N VAL A 369 -8.08 -3.90 15.41
CA VAL A 369 -8.84 -2.74 15.93
C VAL A 369 -7.88 -1.57 16.19
N LEU A 370 -6.74 -1.86 16.82
CA LEU A 370 -5.70 -0.85 17.08
C LEU A 370 -5.05 -0.40 15.78
N GLN A 371 -4.76 -1.31 14.85
CA GLN A 371 -4.22 -1.01 13.54
C GLN A 371 -5.15 -0.12 12.70
N ALA A 372 -6.47 -0.35 12.77
CA ALA A 372 -7.42 0.47 12.07
C ALA A 372 -7.40 1.93 12.55
N MET A 373 -7.22 2.16 13.85
CA MET A 373 -7.13 3.50 14.41
C MET A 373 -5.76 4.13 14.15
N SER A 374 -4.65 3.40 14.34
CA SER A 374 -3.30 3.91 14.12
C SER A 374 -3.06 4.29 12.67
N MET A 375 -3.60 3.54 11.71
CA MET A 375 -3.60 3.89 10.29
C MET A 375 -4.23 5.26 10.03
N GLN A 376 -5.34 5.58 10.74
CA GLN A 376 -5.95 6.90 10.61
C GLN A 376 -5.11 8.01 11.22
N TYR A 377 -4.51 7.77 12.40
CA TYR A 377 -3.63 8.77 13.00
C TYR A 377 -2.43 9.08 12.11
N VAL A 378 -1.70 8.04 11.69
CA VAL A 378 -0.42 8.19 10.99
C VAL A 378 -0.63 8.59 9.54
N VAL A 379 -1.28 7.75 8.75
CA VAL A 379 -1.42 7.94 7.30
C VAL A 379 -2.54 8.92 6.96
N GLY A 380 -3.66 8.82 7.65
CA GLY A 380 -4.82 9.65 7.37
C GLY A 380 -4.68 11.08 7.88
N ILE A 381 -4.60 11.24 9.20
CA ILE A 381 -4.77 12.54 9.87
C ILE A 381 -3.46 13.33 9.88
N PHE A 382 -2.36 12.75 10.39
CA PHE A 382 -1.11 13.52 10.56
C PHE A 382 -0.44 13.81 9.22
N ARG A 383 -0.38 12.83 8.30
CA ARG A 383 0.13 13.11 6.94
C ARG A 383 -0.78 14.08 6.22
N GLY A 384 -2.08 13.83 6.14
CA GLY A 384 -3.04 14.74 5.50
C GLY A 384 -3.02 16.15 6.08
N GLY A 385 -2.85 16.26 7.40
CA GLY A 385 -2.71 17.53 8.11
C GLY A 385 -1.34 18.22 7.98
N GLY A 386 -0.36 17.62 7.26
CA GLY A 386 0.96 18.20 7.03
C GLY A 386 2.01 17.92 8.12
N ASP A 387 1.69 17.14 9.16
CA ASP A 387 2.62 16.80 10.25
C ASP A 387 3.35 15.46 9.98
N THR A 388 4.01 15.38 8.83
CA THR A 388 4.66 14.16 8.33
C THR A 388 5.81 13.67 9.22
N LYS A 389 6.51 14.58 9.87
CA LYS A 389 7.59 14.20 10.81
C LYS A 389 7.07 13.47 12.04
N THR A 390 5.99 13.97 12.65
CA THR A 390 5.36 13.27 13.78
C THR A 390 4.77 11.94 13.35
N ALA A 391 4.15 11.87 12.17
CA ALA A 391 3.65 10.62 11.60
C ALA A 391 4.75 9.57 11.50
N MET A 392 5.91 9.92 10.90
CA MET A 392 7.07 9.04 10.80
C MET A 392 7.59 8.60 12.18
N LEU A 393 7.79 9.55 13.10
CA LEU A 393 8.33 9.23 14.42
C LEU A 393 7.42 8.27 15.19
N VAL A 394 6.12 8.51 15.19
CA VAL A 394 5.15 7.65 15.88
C VAL A 394 5.10 6.25 15.27
N ASP A 395 5.21 6.15 13.96
CA ASP A 395 5.11 4.86 13.27
C ASP A 395 6.39 4.02 13.41
N VAL A 396 7.54 4.63 13.21
CA VAL A 396 8.83 3.93 13.16
C VAL A 396 9.42 3.70 14.55
N LEU A 397 9.38 4.72 15.43
CA LEU A 397 10.05 4.66 16.73
C LEU A 397 9.58 3.47 17.55
N PHE A 398 8.27 3.30 17.71
CA PHE A 398 7.73 2.23 18.56
C PHE A 398 7.85 0.84 17.95
N LEU A 399 7.85 0.73 16.63
CA LEU A 399 8.15 -0.52 15.95
C LEU A 399 9.55 -1.01 16.31
N TRP A 400 10.55 -0.12 16.21
CA TRP A 400 11.96 -0.47 16.41
C TRP A 400 12.40 -0.53 17.87
N THR A 401 11.85 0.32 18.74
CA THR A 401 12.28 0.40 20.13
C THR A 401 11.45 -0.45 21.09
N VAL A 402 10.24 -0.85 20.69
CA VAL A 402 9.33 -1.60 21.56
C VAL A 402 8.91 -2.92 20.93
N ALA A 403 8.24 -2.92 19.78
CA ALA A 403 7.64 -4.12 19.22
C ALA A 403 8.69 -5.18 18.83
N ILE A 404 9.73 -4.80 18.09
CA ILE A 404 10.81 -5.70 17.67
C ILE A 404 11.56 -6.25 18.89
N PRO A 405 12.09 -5.44 19.82
CA PRO A 405 12.80 -5.95 20.99
C PRO A 405 11.91 -6.82 21.90
N LEU A 406 10.68 -6.38 22.15
CA LEU A 406 9.76 -7.12 23.02
C LEU A 406 9.33 -8.46 22.42
N GLY A 407 9.03 -8.46 21.11
CA GLY A 407 8.71 -9.71 20.40
C GLY A 407 9.88 -10.68 20.31
N ALA A 408 11.10 -10.18 20.04
CA ALA A 408 12.30 -10.98 20.04
C ALA A 408 12.58 -11.57 21.44
N PHE A 409 12.49 -10.76 22.50
CA PHE A 409 12.70 -11.21 23.87
C PHE A 409 11.68 -12.26 24.31
N THR A 410 10.39 -12.02 24.06
CA THR A 410 9.33 -12.96 24.45
C THR A 410 9.36 -14.24 23.63
N GLY A 411 9.70 -14.16 22.32
CA GLY A 411 9.73 -15.32 21.45
C GLY A 411 11.02 -16.14 21.55
N LEU A 412 12.18 -15.48 21.45
CA LEU A 412 13.47 -16.18 21.35
C LEU A 412 14.13 -16.46 22.71
N VAL A 413 13.85 -15.64 23.75
CA VAL A 413 14.46 -15.80 25.07
C VAL A 413 13.50 -16.47 26.05
N LEU A 414 12.26 -15.99 26.14
CA LEU A 414 11.28 -16.51 27.10
C LEU A 414 10.49 -17.71 26.58
N GLY A 415 10.48 -17.98 25.26
CA GLY A 415 9.77 -19.10 24.66
C GLY A 415 8.25 -19.06 24.83
N TRP A 416 7.66 -17.88 24.79
CA TRP A 416 6.20 -17.73 24.91
C TRP A 416 5.47 -18.38 23.74
N ALA A 417 4.19 -18.72 23.98
CA ALA A 417 3.34 -19.25 22.92
C ALA A 417 3.23 -18.27 21.74
N PRO A 418 3.30 -18.75 20.47
CA PRO A 418 3.32 -17.91 19.27
C PRO A 418 2.21 -16.85 19.17
N PRO A 419 0.94 -17.10 19.60
CA PRO A 419 -0.10 -16.06 19.61
C PRO A 419 0.22 -14.87 20.51
N LEU A 420 0.85 -15.11 21.66
CA LEU A 420 1.27 -14.06 22.60
C LEU A 420 2.50 -13.31 22.04
N VAL A 421 3.45 -14.01 21.44
CA VAL A 421 4.59 -13.40 20.76
C VAL A 421 4.12 -12.47 19.65
N TYR A 422 3.12 -12.88 18.86
CA TYR A 422 2.54 -12.02 17.82
C TYR A 422 1.95 -10.72 18.39
N ILE A 423 1.25 -10.78 19.53
CA ILE A 423 0.73 -9.59 20.21
C ILE A 423 1.89 -8.69 20.65
N MET A 424 2.98 -9.24 21.16
CA MET A 424 4.18 -8.45 21.55
C MET A 424 4.86 -7.83 20.32
N LEU A 425 4.94 -8.55 19.20
CA LEU A 425 5.45 -8.05 17.91
C LEU A 425 4.59 -6.93 17.31
N ARG A 426 3.39 -6.68 17.83
CA ARG A 426 2.46 -5.62 17.44
C ARG A 426 2.09 -4.67 18.59
N SER A 427 2.88 -4.67 19.67
CA SER A 427 2.65 -3.82 20.83
C SER A 427 2.83 -2.32 20.54
N ASP A 428 3.56 -1.98 19.48
CA ASP A 428 3.67 -0.61 18.95
C ASP A 428 2.33 0.02 18.62
N GLU A 429 1.35 -0.79 18.18
CA GLU A 429 0.02 -0.30 17.83
C GLU A 429 -0.70 0.34 19.02
N LEU A 430 -0.51 -0.18 20.23
CA LEU A 430 -1.07 0.43 21.44
C LEU A 430 -0.46 1.81 21.69
N LEU A 431 0.87 1.92 21.62
CA LEU A 431 1.59 3.17 21.86
C LEU A 431 1.29 4.22 20.79
N LYS A 432 1.20 3.79 19.52
CA LYS A 432 0.76 4.65 18.41
C LYS A 432 -0.60 5.27 18.68
N ASN A 433 -1.55 4.48 19.19
CA ASN A 433 -2.89 4.96 19.50
C ASN A 433 -2.88 5.94 20.68
N VAL A 434 -2.13 5.67 21.74
CA VAL A 434 -2.03 6.57 22.91
C VAL A 434 -1.45 7.92 22.48
N ILE A 435 -0.33 7.92 21.79
CA ILE A 435 0.29 9.18 21.34
C ILE A 435 -0.54 9.84 20.25
N GLY A 436 -1.11 9.06 19.34
CA GLY A 436 -2.04 9.53 18.32
C GLY A 436 -3.20 10.31 18.93
N PHE A 437 -3.80 9.80 19.98
CA PHE A 437 -4.89 10.45 20.70
C PHE A 437 -4.47 11.81 21.29
N PHE A 438 -3.34 11.86 22.00
CA PHE A 438 -2.84 13.13 22.57
C PHE A 438 -2.45 14.12 21.48
N ARG A 439 -1.78 13.66 20.42
CA ARG A 439 -1.40 14.51 19.31
C ARG A 439 -2.63 15.05 18.57
N LEU A 440 -3.66 14.22 18.35
CA LEU A 440 -4.93 14.63 17.78
C LEU A 440 -5.55 15.77 18.57
N ARG A 441 -5.66 15.60 19.90
CA ARG A 441 -6.29 16.61 20.79
C ARG A 441 -5.51 17.94 20.80
N SER A 442 -4.20 17.91 20.63
CA SER A 442 -3.37 19.12 20.64
C SER A 442 -3.64 20.06 19.45
N GLY A 443 -4.18 19.55 18.34
CA GLY A 443 -4.38 20.30 17.09
C GLY A 443 -3.07 20.77 16.42
N LYS A 444 -1.88 20.43 16.97
CA LYS A 444 -0.57 20.86 16.45
C LYS A 444 -0.19 20.15 15.14
N TRP A 445 -0.95 19.16 14.73
CA TRP A 445 -0.78 18.43 13.48
C TRP A 445 -1.44 19.13 12.28
N ILE A 446 -2.32 20.11 12.52
CA ILE A 446 -2.96 20.90 11.47
C ILE A 446 -1.93 21.95 11.01
N ARG A 447 -1.32 21.70 9.86
CA ARG A 447 -0.26 22.54 9.28
C ARG A 447 -0.52 22.75 7.80
N ASP A 448 -0.64 23.97 7.41
CA ASP A 448 -0.58 24.34 6.01
C ASP A 448 0.87 24.25 5.53
N ILE A 449 1.10 23.38 4.54
CA ILE A 449 2.44 23.12 3.96
C ILE A 449 2.56 23.68 2.53
N THR A 450 1.53 24.37 2.05
CA THR A 450 1.52 24.90 0.69
C THR A 450 2.54 26.04 0.57
N VAL A 451 3.31 25.99 -0.51
CA VAL A 451 4.28 27.03 -0.86
C VAL A 451 3.56 28.10 -1.68
N HIS A 452 3.74 29.36 -1.29
CA HIS A 452 3.44 30.46 -2.19
C HIS A 452 4.74 30.79 -2.90
N PRO A 453 4.85 30.62 -4.24
CA PRO A 453 5.98 31.18 -4.98
C PRO A 453 6.04 32.67 -4.66
N ALA A 454 7.21 33.18 -4.30
CA ALA A 454 7.41 34.61 -4.24
C ALA A 454 7.10 35.18 -5.62
N GLU A 455 6.20 36.17 -5.68
CA GLU A 455 5.87 36.89 -6.90
C GLU A 455 7.11 37.54 -7.53
#